data_3b9d24b8241c9b1b268e0d627face4d4
#
_entry.id   3b9d24b8241c9b1b268e0d627face4d4
#
_cell.length_a   1.000
_cell.length_b   1.000
_cell.length_c   1.000
_cell.angle_alpha   90.00
_cell.angle_beta   90.00
_cell.angle_gamma   90.00
#
_symmetry.space_group_name_H-M   'P 1'
#
loop_
_entity.id
_entity.type
_entity.pdbx_description
1 polymer ?
#
loop_
_entity_poly.entity_id
_entity_poly.type
_entity_poly.pdbx_seq_one_letter_code
_entity_poly.pdbx_strand_id
1 'polypeptide(L)'
;GRYFRRNPWRAGTLEWTIPTRPTSYAFASLPHIEERADGLDVETIGRDLAGGKGYLPFVRHERMETLGVDMTTGRIEHVALLPRQSYIPLIAAVLTGAAVLSMLFKAYWLALGFAVLVAASFVWWSQDNAIEPDIGPLDAGRGETVPPHTEVDGPAPWWATIFALLANGTLFASLVFGTLYVWLVAPNWPPPQVAEPG
;
A
#
# COMPACT_ATOMS: atom_id res chain seq x y z
N GLY A 1 -13.97 -26.54 -26.47
CA GLY A 1 -14.04 -25.86 -25.20
C GLY A 1 -15.45 -25.44 -24.87
N ARG A 2 -15.95 -25.71 -23.68
CA ARG A 2 -17.27 -25.26 -23.25
C ARG A 2 -17.17 -23.72 -23.05
N TYR A 3 -17.91 -22.98 -23.86
CA TYR A 3 -18.10 -21.54 -23.66
C TYR A 3 -19.04 -21.35 -22.47
N PHE A 4 -18.52 -20.88 -21.35
CA PHE A 4 -19.35 -20.40 -20.26
C PHE A 4 -19.94 -19.03 -20.64
N ARG A 5 -21.28 -18.89 -20.49
CA ARG A 5 -21.89 -17.56 -20.65
C ARG A 5 -21.35 -16.62 -19.58
N ARG A 6 -21.03 -15.40 -19.99
CA ARG A 6 -20.47 -14.38 -19.10
C ARG A 6 -21.42 -14.04 -17.94
N ASN A 7 -22.71 -14.02 -18.20
CA ASN A 7 -23.77 -13.78 -17.20
C ASN A 7 -24.85 -14.87 -17.35
N PRO A 8 -24.66 -16.04 -16.69
CA PRO A 8 -25.59 -17.16 -16.84
C PRO A 8 -26.96 -16.89 -16.21
N TRP A 9 -27.02 -16.04 -15.20
CA TRP A 9 -28.26 -15.70 -14.49
C TRP A 9 -28.97 -14.47 -15.05
N ARG A 10 -28.39 -13.77 -16.03
CA ARG A 10 -28.87 -12.48 -16.56
C ARG A 10 -29.10 -11.45 -15.44
N ALA A 11 -28.25 -11.46 -14.43
CA ALA A 11 -28.32 -10.51 -13.33
C ALA A 11 -27.83 -9.13 -13.80
N GLY A 12 -28.51 -8.07 -13.38
CA GLY A 12 -28.19 -6.68 -13.72
C GLY A 12 -27.24 -6.04 -12.73
N THR A 13 -26.22 -6.78 -12.24
CA THR A 13 -25.29 -6.31 -11.23
C THR A 13 -23.89 -6.10 -11.81
N LEU A 14 -23.11 -5.20 -11.20
CA LEU A 14 -21.86 -4.67 -11.74
C LEU A 14 -20.77 -5.73 -11.93
N GLU A 15 -20.75 -6.78 -11.12
CA GLU A 15 -19.77 -7.87 -11.21
C GLU A 15 -19.81 -8.59 -12.56
N TRP A 16 -20.94 -8.59 -13.26
CA TRP A 16 -21.08 -9.20 -14.58
C TRP A 16 -20.53 -8.34 -15.72
N THR A 17 -20.14 -7.10 -15.45
CA THR A 17 -19.45 -6.24 -16.41
C THR A 17 -17.96 -6.57 -16.52
N ILE A 18 -17.41 -7.28 -15.51
CA ILE A 18 -15.99 -7.67 -15.47
C ILE A 18 -15.66 -8.65 -16.59
N PRO A 19 -14.53 -8.49 -17.31
CA PRO A 19 -14.13 -9.44 -18.35
C PRO A 19 -13.78 -10.80 -17.76
N THR A 20 -13.93 -11.88 -18.55
CA THR A 20 -13.66 -13.27 -18.14
C THR A 20 -12.21 -13.53 -17.69
N ARG A 21 -11.29 -12.65 -18.06
CA ARG A 21 -9.97 -12.52 -17.45
C ARG A 21 -9.91 -11.13 -16.83
N PRO A 22 -10.17 -11.01 -15.52
CA PRO A 22 -10.18 -9.71 -14.88
C PRO A 22 -8.80 -9.06 -15.00
N THR A 23 -8.79 -7.76 -15.25
CA THR A 23 -7.59 -6.94 -15.14
C THR A 23 -7.21 -6.76 -13.68
N SER A 24 -6.04 -6.17 -13.40
CA SER A 24 -5.55 -5.94 -12.04
C SER A 24 -6.54 -5.15 -11.15
N TYR A 25 -7.41 -4.33 -11.75
CA TYR A 25 -8.46 -3.57 -11.06
C TYR A 25 -9.86 -4.16 -11.21
N ALA A 26 -10.01 -5.36 -11.76
CA ALA A 26 -11.25 -5.94 -12.21
C ALA A 26 -11.88 -5.23 -13.42
N PHE A 27 -11.71 -3.93 -13.57
CA PHE A 27 -12.24 -3.12 -14.68
C PHE A 27 -11.10 -2.47 -15.47
N ALA A 28 -11.31 -2.23 -16.77
CA ALA A 28 -10.37 -1.47 -17.61
C ALA A 28 -10.48 0.05 -17.35
N SER A 29 -11.63 0.50 -16.87
CA SER A 29 -11.87 1.84 -16.32
C SER A 29 -12.92 1.76 -15.23
N LEU A 30 -12.91 2.67 -14.25
CA LEU A 30 -13.84 2.64 -13.13
C LEU A 30 -15.23 3.14 -13.56
N PRO A 31 -16.30 2.42 -13.23
CA PRO A 31 -17.65 2.82 -13.60
C PRO A 31 -18.11 4.05 -12.83
N HIS A 32 -18.90 4.89 -13.50
CA HIS A 32 -19.75 5.88 -12.86
C HIS A 32 -21.19 5.41 -12.98
N ILE A 33 -21.84 5.20 -11.86
CA ILE A 33 -23.18 4.63 -11.79
C ILE A 33 -24.06 5.55 -10.96
N GLU A 34 -25.09 6.10 -11.58
CA GLU A 34 -26.08 6.96 -10.92
C GLU A 34 -27.35 6.18 -10.54
N GLU A 35 -27.56 5.01 -11.16
CA GLU A 35 -28.74 4.19 -10.94
C GLU A 35 -28.47 3.06 -9.95
N ARG A 36 -29.56 2.43 -9.49
CA ARG A 36 -29.47 1.25 -8.60
C ARG A 36 -28.83 0.08 -9.34
N ALA A 37 -28.00 -0.68 -8.61
CA ALA A 37 -27.18 -1.76 -9.14
C ALA A 37 -27.99 -2.94 -9.74
N ASP A 38 -29.27 -3.06 -9.44
CA ASP A 38 -30.13 -4.16 -9.84
C ASP A 38 -30.77 -3.99 -11.25
N GLY A 39 -30.68 -2.80 -11.83
CA GLY A 39 -31.26 -2.46 -13.14
C GLY A 39 -30.24 -2.12 -14.23
N LEU A 40 -28.96 -2.40 -14.02
CA LEU A 40 -27.91 -2.00 -14.95
C LEU A 40 -27.92 -2.80 -16.25
N ASP A 41 -27.77 -2.11 -17.40
CA ASP A 41 -27.44 -2.76 -18.67
C ASP A 41 -25.95 -3.18 -18.67
N VAL A 42 -25.72 -4.38 -18.14
CA VAL A 42 -24.39 -4.98 -17.94
C VAL A 42 -23.59 -5.07 -19.25
N GLU A 43 -24.27 -5.30 -20.41
CA GLU A 43 -23.58 -5.46 -21.68
C GLU A 43 -23.06 -4.12 -22.21
N THR A 44 -23.87 -3.08 -22.11
CA THR A 44 -23.49 -1.72 -22.55
C THR A 44 -22.44 -1.14 -21.61
N ILE A 45 -22.64 -1.21 -20.30
CA ILE A 45 -21.67 -0.74 -19.31
C ILE A 45 -20.34 -1.51 -19.47
N GLY A 46 -20.38 -2.85 -19.61
CA GLY A 46 -19.16 -3.64 -19.78
C GLY A 46 -18.37 -3.26 -21.03
N ARG A 47 -19.07 -2.90 -22.11
CA ARG A 47 -18.45 -2.45 -23.37
C ARG A 47 -17.83 -1.06 -23.23
N ASP A 48 -18.54 -0.15 -22.58
CA ASP A 48 -18.08 1.22 -22.32
C ASP A 48 -16.88 1.25 -21.39
N LEU A 49 -16.88 0.44 -20.33
CA LEU A 49 -15.72 0.29 -19.43
C LEU A 49 -14.50 -0.30 -20.14
N ALA A 50 -14.71 -1.31 -20.99
CA ALA A 50 -13.64 -1.88 -21.80
C ALA A 50 -13.10 -0.89 -22.84
N GLY A 51 -13.91 0.03 -23.30
CA GLY A 51 -13.54 1.14 -24.19
C GLY A 51 -12.90 2.35 -23.49
N GLY A 52 -12.73 2.30 -22.16
CA GLY A 52 -12.09 3.39 -21.40
C GLY A 52 -12.98 4.62 -21.16
N LYS A 53 -14.31 4.48 -21.23
CA LYS A 53 -15.24 5.59 -20.98
C LYS A 53 -15.48 5.88 -19.49
N GLY A 54 -14.96 5.05 -18.58
CA GLY A 54 -15.01 5.28 -17.14
C GLY A 54 -13.90 6.20 -16.66
N TYR A 55 -13.76 6.28 -15.33
CA TYR A 55 -12.63 6.95 -14.69
C TYR A 55 -11.38 6.09 -14.74
N LEU A 56 -10.22 6.73 -14.67
CA LEU A 56 -8.89 6.11 -14.73
C LEU A 56 -8.77 5.09 -15.89
N PRO A 57 -9.02 5.51 -17.14
CA PRO A 57 -8.95 4.60 -18.28
C PRO A 57 -7.48 4.17 -18.48
N PHE A 58 -7.24 2.87 -18.33
CA PHE A 58 -5.93 2.25 -18.48
C PHE A 58 -4.89 2.68 -17.42
N VAL A 59 -3.93 1.79 -17.16
CA VAL A 59 -2.81 2.06 -16.25
C VAL A 59 -1.84 3.04 -16.90
N ARG A 60 -1.66 4.21 -16.29
CA ARG A 60 -0.71 5.23 -16.72
C ARG A 60 0.50 5.23 -15.78
N HIS A 61 1.63 5.74 -16.24
CA HIS A 61 2.87 5.91 -15.46
C HIS A 61 3.41 4.62 -14.82
N GLU A 62 3.06 3.43 -15.37
CA GLU A 62 3.48 2.13 -14.82
C GLU A 62 3.11 1.91 -13.34
N ARG A 63 2.23 2.72 -12.77
CA ARG A 63 1.75 2.67 -11.39
C ARG A 63 0.25 2.40 -11.37
N MET A 64 -0.19 1.74 -10.34
CA MET A 64 -1.61 1.61 -10.06
C MET A 64 -2.15 2.94 -9.53
N GLU A 65 -3.32 3.33 -10.01
CA GLU A 65 -4.00 4.57 -9.66
C GLU A 65 -5.34 4.26 -9.02
N THR A 66 -5.76 5.05 -8.05
CA THR A 66 -7.11 4.97 -7.47
C THR A 66 -7.65 6.38 -7.24
N LEU A 67 -8.98 6.50 -7.21
CA LEU A 67 -9.63 7.78 -6.96
C LEU A 67 -9.81 7.99 -5.46
N GLY A 68 -9.39 9.15 -4.97
CA GLY A 68 -9.85 9.70 -3.72
C GLY A 68 -11.14 10.49 -3.94
N VAL A 69 -12.19 10.17 -3.19
CA VAL A 69 -13.49 10.83 -3.28
C VAL A 69 -13.91 11.37 -1.92
N ASP A 70 -14.55 12.53 -1.92
CA ASP A 70 -15.19 13.06 -0.72
C ASP A 70 -16.34 12.14 -0.28
N MET A 71 -16.29 11.67 0.94
CA MET A 71 -17.27 10.74 1.51
C MET A 71 -18.68 11.33 1.64
N THR A 72 -18.81 12.66 1.65
CA THR A 72 -20.09 13.35 1.82
C THR A 72 -20.76 13.68 0.51
N THR A 73 -19.98 14.10 -0.48
CA THR A 73 -20.49 14.58 -1.77
C THR A 73 -20.29 13.60 -2.91
N GLY A 74 -19.39 12.59 -2.74
CA GLY A 74 -19.01 11.66 -3.79
C GLY A 74 -18.18 12.27 -4.91
N ARG A 75 -17.74 13.54 -4.78
CA ARG A 75 -16.90 14.21 -5.76
C ARG A 75 -15.47 13.68 -5.71
N ILE A 76 -14.85 13.61 -6.89
CA ILE A 76 -13.44 13.22 -6.99
C ILE A 76 -12.59 14.38 -6.49
N GLU A 77 -11.72 14.14 -5.52
CA GLU A 77 -10.81 15.12 -4.95
C GLU A 77 -9.40 15.02 -5.52
N HIS A 78 -8.91 13.77 -5.66
CA HIS A 78 -7.55 13.52 -6.10
C HIS A 78 -7.40 12.12 -6.70
N VAL A 79 -6.31 11.92 -7.44
CA VAL A 79 -5.84 10.60 -7.85
C VAL A 79 -4.72 10.14 -6.92
N ALA A 80 -4.92 9.02 -6.23
CA ALA A 80 -3.87 8.39 -5.44
C ALA A 80 -3.05 7.44 -6.32
N LEU A 81 -1.75 7.72 -6.41
CA LEU A 81 -0.78 6.88 -7.10
C LEU A 81 -0.25 5.83 -6.11
N LEU A 82 -0.42 4.56 -6.43
CA LEU A 82 0.06 3.47 -5.60
C LEU A 82 1.52 3.13 -5.92
N PRO A 83 2.24 2.49 -4.98
CA PRO A 83 3.60 2.04 -5.21
C PRO A 83 3.72 1.12 -6.43
N ARG A 84 4.87 1.20 -7.12
CA ARG A 84 5.20 0.29 -8.21
C ARG A 84 5.37 -1.14 -7.68
N GLN A 85 5.08 -2.14 -8.53
CA GLN A 85 5.39 -3.52 -8.19
C GLN A 85 6.93 -3.70 -8.12
N SER A 86 7.42 -4.17 -6.97
CA SER A 86 8.84 -4.33 -6.71
C SER A 86 9.12 -5.60 -5.92
N TYR A 87 10.29 -6.22 -6.18
CA TYR A 87 10.80 -7.34 -5.38
C TYR A 87 11.62 -6.89 -4.16
N ILE A 88 11.85 -5.59 -3.99
CA ILE A 88 12.67 -5.05 -2.89
C ILE A 88 12.12 -5.44 -1.50
N PRO A 89 10.77 -5.44 -1.25
CA PRO A 89 10.24 -5.90 0.03
C PRO A 89 10.59 -7.37 0.34
N LEU A 90 10.63 -8.25 -0.67
CA LEU A 90 11.04 -9.64 -0.49
C LEU A 90 12.52 -9.72 -0.11
N ILE A 91 13.38 -8.95 -0.79
CA ILE A 91 14.82 -8.87 -0.49
C ILE A 91 15.01 -8.37 0.95
N ALA A 92 14.33 -7.29 1.33
CA ALA A 92 14.38 -6.73 2.69
C ALA A 92 13.94 -7.76 3.75
N ALA A 93 12.89 -8.54 3.49
CA ALA A 93 12.42 -9.59 4.38
C ALA A 93 13.46 -10.70 4.56
N VAL A 94 14.08 -11.18 3.48
CA VAL A 94 15.13 -12.21 3.54
C VAL A 94 16.36 -11.71 4.31
N LEU A 95 16.80 -10.48 4.04
CA LEU A 95 17.93 -9.86 4.76
C LEU A 95 17.63 -9.68 6.26
N THR A 96 16.40 -9.28 6.59
CA THR A 96 15.97 -9.16 8.00
C THR A 96 15.97 -10.53 8.69
N GLY A 97 15.46 -11.56 8.03
CA GLY A 97 15.50 -12.93 8.52
C GLY A 97 16.95 -13.41 8.76
N ALA A 98 17.86 -13.12 7.82
CA ALA A 98 19.27 -13.47 7.95
C ALA A 98 19.94 -12.71 9.10
N ALA A 99 19.60 -11.42 9.31
CA ALA A 99 20.10 -10.65 10.45
C ALA A 99 19.66 -11.26 11.79
N VAL A 100 18.37 -11.60 11.92
CA VAL A 100 17.83 -12.23 13.14
C VAL A 100 18.46 -13.60 13.39
N LEU A 101 18.59 -14.45 12.37
CA LEU A 101 19.25 -15.75 12.48
C LEU A 101 20.72 -15.60 12.90
N SER A 102 21.43 -14.63 12.33
CA SER A 102 22.83 -14.36 12.73
C SER A 102 22.95 -13.94 14.19
N MET A 103 21.99 -13.18 14.72
CA MET A 103 21.93 -12.85 16.15
C MET A 103 21.67 -14.11 17.00
N LEU A 104 20.77 -14.99 16.56
CA LEU A 104 20.46 -16.25 17.26
C LEU A 104 21.68 -17.17 17.35
N PHE A 105 22.51 -17.22 16.30
CA PHE A 105 23.77 -17.98 16.28
C PHE A 105 24.96 -17.22 16.89
N LYS A 106 24.74 -16.08 17.57
CA LYS A 106 25.77 -15.25 18.18
C LYS A 106 26.82 -14.70 17.19
N ALA A 107 26.52 -14.70 15.90
CA ALA A 107 27.37 -14.17 14.84
C ALA A 107 27.14 -12.64 14.67
N TYR A 108 27.45 -11.86 15.70
CA TYR A 108 27.07 -10.43 15.80
C TYR A 108 27.62 -9.56 14.67
N TRP A 109 28.85 -9.84 14.21
CA TRP A 109 29.44 -9.11 13.08
C TRP A 109 28.69 -9.36 11.78
N LEU A 110 28.22 -10.58 11.58
CA LEU A 110 27.41 -10.93 10.43
C LEU A 110 26.02 -10.30 10.53
N ALA A 111 25.43 -10.30 11.72
CA ALA A 111 24.17 -9.62 11.99
C ALA A 111 24.25 -8.12 11.70
N LEU A 112 25.34 -7.45 12.09
CA LEU A 112 25.58 -6.03 11.76
C LEU A 112 25.67 -5.82 10.25
N GLY A 113 26.38 -6.67 9.53
CA GLY A 113 26.45 -6.61 8.06
C GLY A 113 25.07 -6.71 7.40
N PHE A 114 24.24 -7.68 7.82
CA PHE A 114 22.88 -7.79 7.33
C PHE A 114 22.00 -6.62 7.74
N ALA A 115 22.14 -6.05 8.92
CA ALA A 115 21.40 -4.87 9.35
C ALA A 115 21.70 -3.65 8.45
N VAL A 116 22.95 -3.45 8.04
CA VAL A 116 23.34 -2.41 7.08
C VAL A 116 22.68 -2.66 5.71
N LEU A 117 22.67 -3.92 5.24
CA LEU A 117 22.02 -4.27 3.97
C LEU A 117 20.50 -4.07 4.04
N VAL A 118 19.86 -4.36 5.17
CA VAL A 118 18.44 -4.07 5.41
C VAL A 118 18.19 -2.56 5.30
N ALA A 119 18.99 -1.75 5.99
CA ALA A 119 18.86 -0.29 5.91
C ALA A 119 19.03 0.22 4.47
N ALA A 120 20.03 -0.28 3.76
CA ALA A 120 20.25 0.06 2.34
C ALA A 120 19.06 -0.36 1.46
N SER A 121 18.47 -1.54 1.71
CA SER A 121 17.29 -2.00 0.97
C SER A 121 16.06 -1.12 1.20
N PHE A 122 15.86 -0.59 2.41
CA PHE A 122 14.79 0.35 2.69
C PHE A 122 15.00 1.71 2.02
N VAL A 123 16.24 2.22 2.00
CA VAL A 123 16.58 3.45 1.27
C VAL A 123 16.32 3.26 -0.22
N TRP A 124 16.76 2.14 -0.79
CA TRP A 124 16.50 1.84 -2.20
C TRP A 124 14.99 1.75 -2.48
N TRP A 125 14.23 1.04 -1.65
CA TRP A 125 12.78 0.93 -1.81
C TRP A 125 12.07 2.28 -1.72
N SER A 126 12.50 3.14 -0.80
CA SER A 126 11.98 4.50 -0.69
C SER A 126 12.23 5.31 -1.98
N GLN A 127 13.42 5.20 -2.57
CA GLN A 127 13.76 5.90 -3.81
C GLN A 127 13.00 5.34 -5.02
N ASP A 128 12.86 4.02 -5.12
CA ASP A 128 12.13 3.37 -6.22
C ASP A 128 10.63 3.72 -6.21
N ASN A 129 10.07 3.96 -5.03
CA ASN A 129 8.68 4.37 -4.86
C ASN A 129 8.46 5.88 -4.81
N ALA A 130 9.52 6.69 -4.82
CA ALA A 130 9.39 8.13 -4.84
C ALA A 130 8.57 8.57 -6.07
N ILE A 131 7.57 9.42 -5.82
CA ILE A 131 6.75 10.05 -6.85
C ILE A 131 7.49 11.31 -7.26
N GLU A 132 7.63 11.53 -8.57
CA GLU A 132 8.17 12.81 -9.04
C GLU A 132 7.29 13.96 -8.53
N PRO A 133 7.89 14.99 -7.93
CA PRO A 133 7.12 16.04 -7.27
C PRO A 133 6.30 16.92 -8.21
N ASP A 134 6.51 16.82 -9.52
CA ASP A 134 5.94 17.74 -10.52
C ASP A 134 5.17 16.97 -11.62
N ILE A 135 4.28 16.07 -11.21
CA ILE A 135 3.43 15.34 -12.18
C ILE A 135 2.29 16.26 -12.72
N GLY A 136 1.96 17.34 -11.99
CA GLY A 136 0.84 18.20 -12.31
C GLY A 136 -0.54 17.53 -12.17
N PRO A 137 -1.62 18.25 -12.53
CA PRO A 137 -2.98 17.70 -12.47
C PRO A 137 -3.14 16.50 -13.40
N LEU A 138 -3.75 15.45 -12.88
CA LEU A 138 -3.99 14.19 -13.61
C LEU A 138 -5.41 14.17 -14.17
N ASP A 139 -5.55 13.72 -15.40
CA ASP A 139 -6.86 13.47 -15.99
C ASP A 139 -7.47 12.20 -15.33
N ALA A 140 -8.51 12.41 -14.53
CA ALA A 140 -9.25 11.32 -13.90
C ALA A 140 -10.14 10.54 -14.87
N GLY A 141 -10.30 11.01 -16.11
CA GLY A 141 -11.27 10.51 -17.08
C GLY A 141 -12.54 11.33 -17.07
N ARG A 142 -13.39 11.13 -18.10
CA ARG A 142 -14.65 11.89 -18.30
C ARG A 142 -14.50 13.41 -18.39
N GLY A 143 -13.28 13.90 -18.65
CA GLY A 143 -12.98 15.33 -18.76
C GLY A 143 -12.69 16.02 -17.42
N GLU A 144 -12.59 15.28 -16.33
CA GLU A 144 -12.20 15.82 -15.03
C GLU A 144 -10.69 15.71 -14.79
N THR A 145 -10.09 16.81 -14.38
CA THR A 145 -8.67 16.87 -13.98
C THR A 145 -8.58 17.18 -12.51
N VAL A 146 -7.81 16.39 -11.77
CA VAL A 146 -7.63 16.50 -10.33
C VAL A 146 -6.16 16.38 -9.94
N PRO A 147 -5.74 16.96 -8.80
CA PRO A 147 -4.37 16.87 -8.35
C PRO A 147 -4.01 15.44 -7.93
N PRO A 148 -2.72 15.07 -7.96
CA PRO A 148 -2.24 13.85 -7.31
C PRO A 148 -2.37 13.96 -5.79
N HIS A 149 -2.48 12.84 -5.10
CA HIS A 149 -2.66 12.78 -3.64
C HIS A 149 -1.54 13.47 -2.84
N THR A 150 -0.36 13.67 -3.43
CA THR A 150 0.78 14.36 -2.81
C THR A 150 0.60 15.87 -2.72
N GLU A 151 -0.30 16.45 -3.50
CA GLU A 151 -0.60 17.89 -3.51
C GLU A 151 -1.78 18.26 -2.61
N VAL A 152 -2.46 17.30 -2.04
CA VAL A 152 -3.59 17.53 -1.13
C VAL A 152 -3.09 17.90 0.25
N ASP A 153 -3.52 19.03 0.79
CA ASP A 153 -3.16 19.48 2.13
C ASP A 153 -3.63 18.50 3.21
N GLY A 154 -2.69 18.04 4.03
CA GLY A 154 -2.98 17.16 5.17
C GLY A 154 -3.58 15.80 4.81
N PRO A 155 -3.06 15.07 3.80
CA PRO A 155 -3.63 13.81 3.35
C PRO A 155 -3.68 12.77 4.47
N ALA A 156 -4.70 11.91 4.46
CA ALA A 156 -4.87 10.87 5.47
C ALA A 156 -3.61 10.00 5.71
N PRO A 157 -2.82 9.62 4.70
CA PRO A 157 -1.55 8.91 4.89
C PRO A 157 -0.51 9.66 5.73
N TRP A 158 -0.47 10.99 5.64
CA TRP A 158 0.41 11.82 6.46
C TRP A 158 0.08 11.70 7.95
N TRP A 159 -1.18 11.88 8.30
CA TRP A 159 -1.65 11.72 9.68
C TRP A 159 -1.46 10.30 10.19
N ALA A 160 -1.76 9.29 9.37
CA ALA A 160 -1.51 7.89 9.72
C ALA A 160 -0.04 7.63 10.05
N THR A 161 0.90 8.21 9.29
CA THR A 161 2.33 8.11 9.54
C THR A 161 2.71 8.78 10.86
N ILE A 162 2.21 9.99 11.14
CA ILE A 162 2.47 10.68 12.41
C ILE A 162 1.98 9.84 13.60
N PHE A 163 0.75 9.33 13.56
CA PHE A 163 0.22 8.50 14.63
C PHE A 163 0.98 7.18 14.80
N ALA A 164 1.39 6.55 13.71
CA ALA A 164 2.22 5.35 13.77
C ALA A 164 3.59 5.62 14.40
N LEU A 165 4.24 6.73 14.07
CA LEU A 165 5.52 7.13 14.66
C LEU A 165 5.37 7.45 16.15
N LEU A 166 4.30 8.15 16.55
CA LEU A 166 4.01 8.42 17.95
C LEU A 166 3.76 7.15 18.74
N ALA A 167 2.95 6.21 18.20
CA ALA A 167 2.68 4.94 18.86
C ALA A 167 3.97 4.11 19.04
N ASN A 168 4.79 4.00 18.00
CA ASN A 168 6.08 3.30 18.07
C ASN A 168 7.04 3.99 19.03
N GLY A 169 7.09 5.33 19.01
CA GLY A 169 7.93 6.12 19.91
C GLY A 169 7.55 5.94 21.38
N THR A 170 6.26 5.92 21.70
CA THR A 170 5.78 5.67 23.07
C THR A 170 6.08 4.26 23.54
N LEU A 171 5.91 3.25 22.66
CA LEU A 171 6.27 1.86 22.96
C LEU A 171 7.77 1.76 23.27
N PHE A 172 8.62 2.32 22.40
CA PHE A 172 10.06 2.31 22.58
C PHE A 172 10.48 3.01 23.88
N ALA A 173 9.94 4.21 24.14
CA ALA A 173 10.19 4.94 25.38
C ALA A 173 9.79 4.13 26.62
N SER A 174 8.67 3.43 26.58
CA SER A 174 8.21 2.59 27.68
C SER A 174 9.15 1.42 27.95
N LEU A 175 9.68 0.78 26.89
CA LEU A 175 10.66 -0.30 27.02
C LEU A 175 11.99 0.21 27.60
N VAL A 176 12.49 1.35 27.11
CA VAL A 176 13.70 1.99 27.62
C VAL A 176 13.51 2.36 29.09
N PHE A 177 12.40 3.00 29.43
CA PHE A 177 12.10 3.37 30.80
C PHE A 177 12.02 2.15 31.72
N GLY A 178 11.32 1.09 31.29
CA GLY A 178 11.24 -0.16 32.04
C GLY A 178 12.61 -0.79 32.28
N THR A 179 13.46 -0.83 31.27
CA THR A 179 14.83 -1.34 31.40
C THR A 179 15.68 -0.50 32.35
N LEU A 180 15.64 0.82 32.25
CA LEU A 180 16.35 1.73 33.14
C LEU A 180 15.82 1.64 34.57
N TYR A 181 14.51 1.53 34.75
CA TYR A 181 13.90 1.35 36.07
C TYR A 181 14.40 0.09 36.75
N VAL A 182 14.35 -1.06 36.03
CA VAL A 182 14.84 -2.33 36.61
C VAL A 182 16.34 -2.25 36.89
N TRP A 183 17.12 -1.60 36.04
CA TRP A 183 18.57 -1.42 36.26
C TRP A 183 18.86 -0.61 37.51
N LEU A 184 18.11 0.45 37.78
CA LEU A 184 18.33 1.31 38.94
C LEU A 184 17.79 0.75 40.26
N VAL A 185 16.71 -0.04 40.20
CA VAL A 185 15.97 -0.46 41.41
C VAL A 185 16.31 -1.90 41.81
N ALA A 186 16.65 -2.78 40.85
CA ALA A 186 16.97 -4.16 41.15
C ALA A 186 18.46 -4.33 41.55
N PRO A 187 18.76 -4.75 42.80
CA PRO A 187 20.14 -4.83 43.30
C PRO A 187 20.95 -5.92 42.56
N ASN A 188 20.34 -6.87 41.87
CA ASN A 188 20.97 -7.98 41.16
C ASN A 188 20.64 -7.97 39.66
N TRP A 189 20.64 -6.79 39.03
CA TRP A 189 20.45 -6.67 37.59
C TRP A 189 21.77 -6.37 36.87
N PRO A 190 22.09 -7.03 35.73
CA PRO A 190 21.37 -8.16 35.13
C PRO A 190 21.52 -9.46 35.94
N PRO A 191 20.55 -10.39 35.87
CA PRO A 191 20.66 -11.68 36.52
C PRO A 191 21.94 -12.40 36.10
N PRO A 192 22.64 -13.09 37.01
CA PRO A 192 23.94 -13.73 36.72
C PRO A 192 23.90 -14.69 35.52
N GLN A 193 22.75 -15.27 35.23
CA GLN A 193 22.54 -16.17 34.08
C GLN A 193 22.52 -15.44 32.71
N VAL A 194 22.33 -14.13 32.71
CA VAL A 194 22.32 -13.27 31.50
C VAL A 194 23.63 -12.52 31.35
N ALA A 195 24.39 -12.35 32.45
CA ALA A 195 25.64 -11.58 32.48
C ALA A 195 26.83 -12.34 31.87
N GLU A 196 26.78 -13.66 31.75
CA GLU A 196 27.83 -14.43 31.09
C GLU A 196 27.45 -14.71 29.62
N PRO A 197 28.03 -13.98 28.65
CA PRO A 197 28.02 -14.45 27.27
C PRO A 197 28.93 -15.66 27.17
N GLY A 198 28.34 -16.84 27.11
CA GLY A 198 29.07 -18.06 26.83
C GLY A 198 29.67 -18.08 25.42
#